data_58c47134b6c51fe2e4cde77b19b16cf2
#
_entry.id   58c47134b6c51fe2e4cde77b19b16cf2
#
_cell.length_a   1.000
_cell.length_b   1.000
_cell.length_c   1.000
_cell.angle_alpha   90.00
_cell.angle_beta   90.00
_cell.angle_gamma   90.00
#
_symmetry.space_group_name_H-M   'P 1'
#
loop_
_entity.id
_entity.type
_entity.pdbx_description
1 polymer ?
#
loop_
_entity_poly.entity_id
_entity_poly.type
_entity_poly.pdbx_seq_one_letter_code
_entity_poly.pdbx_strand_id
1 'polypeptide(L)'
;KGTLKSSFPDVENDVVVLAGDGATVDIGLDMTMQSWFRQEKFTTICFDNELYANTGGQESGLMQKGFVAKMAPKGKKFEKVRLVEIAREAGCHYATMLTVSKPNRVEEVIKNAVIIAREVGPTFVQLYTPCILEIGKQSMEGLDEMKDSEQIGGRFVQREYVTPQAQEVIDRLKAEKKERKLAAKAKAKKVAVAVA
;
A
#
# COMPACT_ATOMS: atom_id res chain seq x y z
N LYS A 1 10.52 6.14 16.25
CA LYS A 1 10.91 4.92 17.03
C LYS A 1 11.85 5.25 18.20
N GLY A 2 12.88 6.08 18.01
CA GLY A 2 13.84 6.39 19.05
C GLY A 2 13.20 6.92 20.35
N THR A 3 12.37 7.94 20.24
CA THR A 3 11.67 8.53 21.39
C THR A 3 10.72 7.55 22.07
N LEU A 4 9.97 6.74 21.30
CA LEU A 4 9.10 5.72 21.88
C LEU A 4 9.89 4.63 22.61
N LYS A 5 11.04 4.19 22.08
CA LYS A 5 11.90 3.22 22.76
C LYS A 5 12.52 3.76 24.04
N SER A 6 12.84 5.05 24.11
CA SER A 6 13.37 5.65 25.34
C SER A 6 12.31 5.78 26.44
N SER A 7 11.07 6.04 26.06
CA SER A 7 9.94 6.19 27.01
C SER A 7 9.31 4.86 27.41
N PHE A 8 9.33 3.86 26.48
CA PHE A 8 8.71 2.56 26.66
C PHE A 8 9.62 1.45 26.11
N PRO A 9 10.72 1.11 26.83
CA PRO A 9 11.75 0.19 26.32
C PRO A 9 11.24 -1.23 26.06
N ASP A 10 10.24 -1.67 26.80
CA ASP A 10 9.67 -3.02 26.73
C ASP A 10 8.50 -3.17 25.73
N VAL A 11 8.13 -2.08 25.04
CA VAL A 11 7.04 -2.09 24.07
C VAL A 11 7.59 -2.15 22.65
N GLU A 12 7.28 -3.21 21.90
CA GLU A 12 7.50 -3.23 20.47
C GLU A 12 6.55 -2.25 19.78
N ASN A 13 7.12 -1.28 19.08
CA ASN A 13 6.35 -0.26 18.38
C ASN A 13 6.59 -0.37 16.87
N ASP A 14 5.51 -0.57 16.12
CA ASP A 14 5.52 -0.38 14.69
C ASP A 14 5.19 1.07 14.34
N VAL A 15 5.89 1.61 13.35
CA VAL A 15 5.58 2.91 12.78
C VAL A 15 5.00 2.72 11.39
N VAL A 16 3.81 3.25 11.20
CA VAL A 16 3.14 3.28 9.90
C VAL A 16 2.88 4.74 9.53
N VAL A 17 3.41 5.15 8.39
CA VAL A 17 3.20 6.47 7.82
C VAL A 17 2.07 6.38 6.81
N LEU A 18 1.03 7.20 7.01
CA LEU A 18 -0.10 7.34 6.07
C LEU A 18 0.01 8.69 5.38
N ALA A 19 0.11 8.70 4.06
CA ALA A 19 0.27 9.91 3.29
C ALA A 19 -0.51 9.83 1.96
N GLY A 20 -0.93 10.97 1.43
CA GLY A 20 -1.47 11.06 0.08
C GLY A 20 -0.36 11.04 -0.97
N ASP A 21 -0.77 10.90 -2.23
CA ASP A 21 0.13 10.86 -3.38
C ASP A 21 0.96 12.14 -3.51
N GLY A 22 0.34 13.31 -3.50
CA GLY A 22 1.06 14.59 -3.56
C GLY A 22 2.06 14.78 -2.43
N ALA A 23 1.72 14.35 -1.21
CA ALA A 23 2.64 14.41 -0.07
C ALA A 23 3.81 13.44 -0.21
N THR A 24 3.60 12.28 -0.87
CA THR A 24 4.61 11.24 -0.97
C THR A 24 5.52 11.42 -2.17
N VAL A 25 4.96 11.75 -3.36
CA VAL A 25 5.72 11.74 -4.63
C VAL A 25 6.16 13.13 -5.09
N ASP A 26 5.47 14.18 -4.63
CA ASP A 26 5.79 15.55 -5.05
C ASP A 26 6.53 16.30 -3.93
N ILE A 27 5.83 16.67 -2.84
CA ILE A 27 6.37 17.54 -1.80
C ILE A 27 7.38 16.82 -0.90
N GLY A 28 7.14 15.54 -0.58
CA GLY A 28 7.92 14.80 0.41
C GLY A 28 8.79 13.68 -0.16
N LEU A 29 9.02 13.64 -1.48
CA LEU A 29 9.73 12.53 -2.11
C LEU A 29 11.16 12.36 -1.59
N ASP A 30 11.89 13.45 -1.46
CA ASP A 30 13.27 13.47 -0.98
C ASP A 30 13.38 12.91 0.45
N MET A 31 12.53 13.36 1.37
CA MET A 31 12.51 12.89 2.76
C MET A 31 12.07 11.42 2.85
N THR A 32 11.10 11.03 2.03
CA THR A 32 10.64 9.65 1.96
C THR A 32 11.76 8.72 1.47
N MET A 33 12.45 9.08 0.40
CA MET A 33 13.58 8.32 -0.14
C MET A 33 14.74 8.25 0.87
N GLN A 34 15.09 9.36 1.51
CA GLN A 34 16.16 9.40 2.50
C GLN A 34 15.90 8.43 3.66
N SER A 35 14.65 8.32 4.09
CA SER A 35 14.28 7.38 5.14
C SER A 35 14.44 5.92 4.70
N TRP A 36 14.14 5.60 3.45
CA TRP A 36 14.35 4.26 2.86
C TRP A 36 15.84 3.94 2.68
N PHE A 37 16.64 4.87 2.16
CA PHE A 37 18.10 4.71 2.07
C PHE A 37 18.76 4.43 3.42
N ARG A 38 18.25 5.03 4.49
CA ARG A 38 18.74 4.83 5.86
C ARG A 38 18.23 3.54 6.51
N GLN A 39 17.47 2.74 5.77
CA GLN A 39 16.92 1.47 6.24
C GLN A 39 16.08 1.61 7.54
N GLU A 40 15.35 2.72 7.66
CA GLU A 40 14.48 2.96 8.80
C GLU A 40 13.32 1.95 8.79
N LYS A 41 13.15 1.22 9.88
CA LYS A 41 12.14 0.16 10.01
C LYS A 41 10.74 0.71 10.21
N PHE A 42 10.06 1.05 9.13
CA PHE A 42 8.65 1.48 9.12
C PHE A 42 7.98 1.18 7.78
N THR A 43 6.66 1.22 7.78
CA THR A 43 5.84 1.05 6.59
C THR A 43 5.33 2.41 6.12
N THR A 44 5.54 2.74 4.85
CA THR A 44 4.89 3.88 4.20
C THR A 44 3.70 3.38 3.40
N ILE A 45 2.53 3.93 3.66
CA ILE A 45 1.30 3.69 2.88
C ILE A 45 0.92 4.99 2.18
N CYS A 46 0.95 4.96 0.86
CA CYS A 46 0.56 6.06 0.00
C CYS A 46 -0.87 5.84 -0.53
N PHE A 47 -1.80 6.72 -0.17
CA PHE A 47 -3.14 6.76 -0.78
C PHE A 47 -3.05 7.53 -2.09
N ASP A 48 -3.07 6.82 -3.20
CA ASP A 48 -2.97 7.34 -4.56
C ASP A 48 -4.37 7.61 -5.11
N ASN A 49 -4.82 8.85 -5.04
CA ASN A 49 -6.04 9.31 -5.70
C ASN A 49 -5.77 10.07 -7.01
N GLU A 50 -4.50 10.14 -7.41
CA GLU A 50 -4.00 10.81 -8.62
C GLU A 50 -4.10 12.34 -8.63
N LEU A 51 -4.58 12.96 -7.52
CA LEU A 51 -4.95 14.37 -7.49
C LEU A 51 -4.65 15.03 -6.14
N TYR A 52 -4.39 16.33 -6.16
CA TYR A 52 -4.57 17.21 -5.00
C TYR A 52 -6.06 17.60 -4.91
N ALA A 53 -6.90 16.72 -4.39
CA ALA A 53 -8.34 16.87 -4.40
C ALA A 53 -8.81 18.05 -3.56
N ASN A 54 -8.33 18.17 -2.31
CA ASN A 54 -8.79 19.15 -1.35
C ASN A 54 -8.49 20.61 -1.75
N THR A 55 -7.45 20.84 -2.54
CA THR A 55 -7.02 22.17 -2.99
C THR A 55 -7.62 22.59 -4.33
N GLY A 56 -8.43 21.73 -4.96
CA GLY A 56 -9.16 22.05 -6.19
C GLY A 56 -8.87 21.21 -7.42
N GLY A 57 -8.25 20.04 -7.26
CA GLY A 57 -8.09 19.08 -8.36
C GLY A 57 -6.87 19.36 -9.24
N GLN A 58 -5.73 19.68 -8.63
CA GLN A 58 -4.43 19.73 -9.33
C GLN A 58 -3.93 18.32 -9.60
N GLU A 59 -3.15 18.16 -10.68
CA GLU A 59 -2.49 16.91 -11.00
C GLU A 59 -1.38 16.58 -9.98
N SER A 60 -1.33 15.35 -9.50
CA SER A 60 -0.19 14.85 -8.72
C SER A 60 0.83 14.14 -9.61
N GLY A 61 2.02 13.87 -9.07
CA GLY A 61 3.03 13.06 -9.75
C GLY A 61 2.53 11.64 -10.10
N LEU A 62 1.58 11.11 -9.32
CA LEU A 62 0.97 9.79 -9.56
C LEU A 62 -0.24 9.82 -10.50
N MET A 63 -0.69 10.98 -10.96
CA MET A 63 -1.74 11.07 -11.95
C MET A 63 -1.29 10.49 -13.29
N GLN A 64 -2.17 9.77 -13.95
CA GLN A 64 -1.88 9.17 -15.24
C GLN A 64 -1.81 10.21 -16.35
N LYS A 65 -0.88 10.05 -17.28
CA LYS A 65 -0.78 10.89 -18.47
C LYS A 65 -2.07 10.90 -19.28
N GLY A 66 -2.49 12.07 -19.69
CA GLY A 66 -3.72 12.29 -20.43
C GLY A 66 -4.99 12.34 -19.57
N PHE A 67 -4.90 12.02 -18.28
CA PHE A 67 -6.06 12.15 -17.39
C PHE A 67 -6.40 13.62 -17.16
N VAL A 68 -7.68 13.94 -17.25
CA VAL A 68 -8.22 15.31 -17.10
C VAL A 68 -8.62 15.55 -15.66
N ALA A 69 -8.19 16.67 -15.09
CA ALA A 69 -8.59 17.17 -13.79
C ALA A 69 -9.03 18.63 -13.91
N LYS A 70 -9.68 19.17 -12.88
CA LYS A 70 -10.18 20.56 -12.89
C LYS A 70 -9.07 21.57 -13.22
N MET A 71 -7.90 21.43 -12.62
CA MET A 71 -6.76 22.31 -12.84
C MET A 71 -5.83 21.82 -13.97
N ALA A 72 -6.13 20.67 -14.57
CA ALA A 72 -5.46 20.14 -15.74
C ALA A 72 -6.47 19.79 -16.85
N PRO A 73 -7.21 20.78 -17.40
CA PRO A 73 -8.32 20.55 -18.33
C PRO A 73 -7.87 19.99 -19.69
N LYS A 74 -6.59 20.11 -20.04
CA LYS A 74 -5.99 19.52 -21.24
C LYS A 74 -5.38 18.13 -21.00
N GLY A 75 -5.55 17.59 -19.80
CA GLY A 75 -4.93 16.36 -19.35
C GLY A 75 -3.46 16.53 -18.96
N LYS A 76 -3.00 15.67 -18.05
CA LYS A 76 -1.60 15.64 -17.61
C LYS A 76 -0.66 15.34 -18.79
N LYS A 77 0.39 16.13 -18.92
CA LYS A 77 1.33 16.03 -20.04
C LYS A 77 2.45 15.00 -19.84
N PHE A 78 2.81 14.75 -18.59
CA PHE A 78 3.95 13.92 -18.21
C PHE A 78 3.50 12.53 -17.76
N GLU A 79 4.40 11.56 -17.87
CA GLU A 79 4.18 10.19 -17.42
C GLU A 79 3.98 10.13 -15.90
N LYS A 80 3.20 9.15 -15.45
CA LYS A 80 3.04 8.82 -14.03
C LYS A 80 4.37 8.42 -13.42
N VAL A 81 4.70 8.97 -12.27
CA VAL A 81 5.90 8.56 -11.52
C VAL A 81 5.77 7.09 -11.10
N ARG A 82 6.84 6.34 -11.29
CA ARG A 82 6.90 4.91 -10.93
C ARG A 82 7.41 4.76 -9.50
N LEU A 83 6.54 5.07 -8.54
CA LEU A 83 6.94 5.18 -7.14
C LEU A 83 7.33 3.84 -6.51
N VAL A 84 6.73 2.73 -6.94
CA VAL A 84 7.11 1.37 -6.48
C VAL A 84 8.54 1.02 -6.91
N GLU A 85 8.93 1.40 -8.14
CA GLU A 85 10.28 1.20 -8.63
C GLU A 85 11.28 2.10 -7.90
N ILE A 86 10.90 3.34 -7.61
CA ILE A 86 11.72 4.25 -6.80
C ILE A 86 11.91 3.67 -5.38
N ALA A 87 10.85 3.17 -4.76
CA ALA A 87 10.94 2.54 -3.45
C ALA A 87 11.87 1.32 -3.45
N ARG A 88 11.81 0.49 -4.51
CA ARG A 88 12.73 -0.64 -4.71
C ARG A 88 14.17 -0.17 -4.78
N GLU A 89 14.47 0.79 -5.64
CA GLU A 89 15.83 1.31 -5.84
C GLU A 89 16.35 2.06 -4.60
N ALA A 90 15.45 2.65 -3.82
CA ALA A 90 15.77 3.28 -2.55
C ALA A 90 15.95 2.28 -1.39
N GLY A 91 15.82 0.97 -1.64
CA GLY A 91 16.13 -0.08 -0.68
C GLY A 91 14.96 -0.56 0.17
N CYS A 92 13.71 -0.34 -0.24
CA CYS A 92 12.57 -1.00 0.38
C CYS A 92 12.65 -2.51 0.16
N HIS A 93 12.44 -3.29 1.22
CA HIS A 93 12.43 -4.76 1.16
C HIS A 93 11.13 -5.33 0.61
N TYR A 94 10.06 -4.57 0.73
CA TYR A 94 8.76 -4.89 0.14
C TYR A 94 8.17 -3.60 -0.43
N ALA A 95 7.87 -3.58 -1.71
CA ALA A 95 7.20 -2.46 -2.36
C ALA A 95 6.10 -2.98 -3.28
N THR A 96 4.88 -2.51 -3.10
CA THR A 96 3.73 -3.00 -3.87
C THR A 96 2.72 -1.91 -4.15
N MET A 97 1.92 -2.16 -5.18
CA MET A 97 0.85 -1.31 -5.62
C MET A 97 -0.41 -2.15 -5.85
N LEU A 98 -1.53 -1.74 -5.27
CA LEU A 98 -2.83 -2.41 -5.44
C LEU A 98 -3.97 -1.41 -5.33
N THR A 99 -5.16 -1.83 -5.76
CA THR A 99 -6.39 -1.03 -5.54
C THR A 99 -7.05 -1.43 -4.22
N VAL A 100 -7.91 -0.56 -3.69
CA VAL A 100 -8.69 -0.88 -2.50
C VAL A 100 -9.97 -1.68 -2.80
N SER A 101 -10.16 -2.11 -4.05
CA SER A 101 -11.32 -2.90 -4.49
C SER A 101 -11.46 -4.25 -3.76
N LYS A 102 -10.36 -4.77 -3.21
CA LYS A 102 -10.30 -6.07 -2.50
C LYS A 102 -9.81 -5.90 -1.06
N PRO A 103 -10.67 -5.52 -0.10
CA PRO A 103 -10.28 -5.19 1.27
C PRO A 103 -9.47 -6.29 1.99
N ASN A 104 -9.83 -7.55 1.79
CA ASN A 104 -9.11 -8.68 2.39
C ASN A 104 -7.64 -8.79 1.86
N ARG A 105 -7.41 -8.42 0.60
CA ARG A 105 -6.05 -8.40 0.04
C ARG A 105 -5.27 -7.21 0.58
N VAL A 106 -5.91 -6.05 0.70
CA VAL A 106 -5.29 -4.85 1.31
C VAL A 106 -4.86 -5.15 2.75
N GLU A 107 -5.74 -5.76 3.55
CA GLU A 107 -5.42 -6.16 4.93
C GLU A 107 -4.21 -7.11 4.98
N GLU A 108 -4.18 -8.12 4.13
CA GLU A 108 -3.06 -9.08 4.06
C GLU A 108 -1.75 -8.39 3.69
N VAL A 109 -1.76 -7.53 2.68
CA VAL A 109 -0.60 -6.79 2.21
C VAL A 109 -0.06 -5.85 3.28
N ILE A 110 -0.94 -5.09 3.95
CA ILE A 110 -0.52 -4.17 5.02
C ILE A 110 0.07 -4.96 6.21
N LYS A 111 -0.54 -6.05 6.63
CA LYS A 111 -0.01 -6.92 7.69
C LYS A 111 1.38 -7.44 7.34
N ASN A 112 1.56 -7.94 6.14
CA ASN A 112 2.86 -8.42 5.67
C ASN A 112 3.89 -7.29 5.66
N ALA A 113 3.53 -6.12 5.12
CA ALA A 113 4.41 -4.96 5.06
C ALA A 113 4.88 -4.51 6.46
N VAL A 114 3.98 -4.45 7.43
CA VAL A 114 4.32 -4.05 8.81
C VAL A 114 5.26 -5.06 9.47
N ILE A 115 5.02 -6.35 9.30
CA ILE A 115 5.89 -7.40 9.88
C ILE A 115 7.26 -7.40 9.20
N ILE A 116 7.31 -7.28 7.86
CA ILE A 116 8.57 -7.15 7.13
C ILE A 116 9.33 -5.89 7.57
N ALA A 117 8.63 -4.76 7.76
CA ALA A 117 9.28 -3.54 8.22
C ALA A 117 9.89 -3.70 9.62
N ARG A 118 9.23 -4.43 10.51
CA ARG A 118 9.73 -4.74 11.87
C ARG A 118 10.98 -5.59 11.83
N GLU A 119 10.98 -6.64 11.03
CA GLU A 119 12.03 -7.68 11.05
C GLU A 119 13.19 -7.34 10.11
N VAL A 120 12.89 -6.87 8.91
CA VAL A 120 13.87 -6.73 7.83
C VAL A 120 14.26 -5.26 7.62
N GLY A 121 13.32 -4.42 7.14
CA GLY A 121 13.63 -3.03 6.80
C GLY A 121 12.43 -2.32 6.16
N PRO A 122 12.62 -1.11 5.60
CA PRO A 122 11.52 -0.28 5.13
C PRO A 122 10.64 -0.97 4.10
N THR A 123 9.34 -0.67 4.16
CA THR A 123 8.34 -1.17 3.20
C THR A 123 7.48 -0.05 2.66
N PHE A 124 6.99 -0.23 1.45
CA PHE A 124 6.14 0.72 0.76
C PHE A 124 4.90 0.06 0.17
N VAL A 125 3.73 0.64 0.41
CA VAL A 125 2.45 0.18 -0.15
C VAL A 125 1.73 1.36 -0.80
N GLN A 126 1.52 1.30 -2.10
CA GLN A 126 0.71 2.26 -2.85
C GLN A 126 -0.70 1.72 -3.02
N LEU A 127 -1.69 2.42 -2.48
CA LEU A 127 -3.11 2.07 -2.55
C LEU A 127 -3.83 3.02 -3.49
N TYR A 128 -4.26 2.51 -4.63
CA TYR A 128 -5.09 3.29 -5.55
C TYR A 128 -6.50 3.45 -5.01
N THR A 129 -6.88 4.71 -4.79
CA THR A 129 -8.17 5.13 -4.20
C THR A 129 -8.71 6.33 -4.97
N PRO A 130 -9.37 6.15 -6.14
CA PRO A 130 -9.79 7.27 -6.97
C PRO A 130 -10.68 8.25 -6.21
N CYS A 131 -10.45 9.54 -6.42
CA CYS A 131 -11.29 10.59 -5.84
C CYS A 131 -12.58 10.73 -6.65
N ILE A 132 -13.67 10.10 -6.20
CA ILE A 132 -14.96 10.12 -6.88
C ILE A 132 -15.53 11.52 -7.08
N LEU A 133 -15.27 12.43 -6.15
CA LEU A 133 -15.75 13.82 -6.23
C LEU A 133 -15.08 14.60 -7.38
N GLU A 134 -13.77 14.45 -7.54
CA GLU A 134 -13.01 15.16 -8.55
C GLU A 134 -13.15 14.55 -9.96
N ILE A 135 -13.43 13.25 -10.04
CA ILE A 135 -13.73 12.58 -11.32
C ILE A 135 -15.23 12.60 -11.67
N GLY A 136 -16.08 13.19 -10.80
CA GLY A 136 -17.51 13.35 -11.06
C GLY A 136 -18.30 12.05 -11.09
N LYS A 137 -17.89 11.04 -10.31
CA LYS A 137 -18.52 9.71 -10.28
C LYS A 137 -19.25 9.44 -8.97
N GLN A 138 -20.23 8.56 -9.01
CA GLN A 138 -20.87 8.00 -7.83
C GLN A 138 -19.96 6.94 -7.17
N SER A 139 -20.20 6.64 -5.89
CA SER A 139 -19.35 5.70 -5.12
C SER A 139 -19.24 4.32 -5.77
N MET A 140 -20.32 3.80 -6.32
CA MET A 140 -20.31 2.48 -7.00
C MET A 140 -19.52 2.51 -8.31
N GLU A 141 -19.63 3.59 -9.08
CA GLU A 141 -18.84 3.78 -10.30
C GLU A 141 -17.36 3.88 -10.00
N GLY A 142 -16.97 4.49 -8.87
CA GLY A 142 -15.59 4.50 -8.38
C GLY A 142 -15.06 3.10 -8.06
N LEU A 143 -15.90 2.23 -7.51
CA LEU A 143 -15.54 0.82 -7.27
C LEU A 143 -15.35 0.05 -8.58
N ASP A 144 -16.21 0.28 -9.55
CA ASP A 144 -16.09 -0.37 -10.85
C ASP A 144 -14.86 0.15 -11.61
N GLU A 145 -14.56 1.43 -11.53
CA GLU A 145 -13.31 1.97 -12.07
C GLU A 145 -12.05 1.31 -11.47
N MET A 146 -12.04 1.07 -10.16
CA MET A 146 -10.93 0.35 -9.53
C MET A 146 -10.79 -1.08 -10.07
N LYS A 147 -11.92 -1.80 -10.25
CA LYS A 147 -11.92 -3.15 -10.82
C LYS A 147 -11.46 -3.15 -12.28
N ASP A 148 -11.95 -2.20 -13.07
CA ASP A 148 -11.58 -2.07 -14.49
C ASP A 148 -10.11 -1.66 -14.64
N SER A 149 -9.59 -0.86 -13.73
CA SER A 149 -8.18 -0.47 -13.69
C SER A 149 -7.24 -1.65 -13.45
N GLU A 150 -7.70 -2.70 -12.76
CA GLU A 150 -6.93 -3.93 -12.49
C GLU A 150 -6.90 -4.92 -13.66
N GLN A 151 -7.73 -4.72 -14.70
CA GLN A 151 -7.79 -5.63 -15.84
C GLN A 151 -6.57 -5.48 -16.77
N ILE A 152 -6.32 -6.52 -17.57
CA ILE A 152 -5.26 -6.51 -18.58
C ILE A 152 -5.52 -5.36 -19.57
N GLY A 153 -4.57 -4.42 -19.69
CA GLY A 153 -4.72 -3.22 -20.49
C GLY A 153 -5.41 -2.04 -19.78
N GLY A 154 -5.79 -2.22 -18.52
CA GLY A 154 -6.33 -1.15 -17.67
C GLY A 154 -5.28 -0.11 -17.28
N ARG A 155 -5.75 1.01 -16.70
CA ARG A 155 -4.90 2.14 -16.26
C ARG A 155 -3.87 1.76 -15.19
N PHE A 156 -4.13 0.69 -14.46
CA PHE A 156 -3.39 0.31 -13.29
C PHE A 156 -2.66 -1.02 -13.49
N VAL A 157 -1.36 -0.96 -13.50
CA VAL A 157 -0.52 -2.17 -13.55
C VAL A 157 -0.11 -2.52 -12.13
N GLN A 158 -0.70 -3.59 -11.60
CA GLN A 158 -0.32 -4.12 -10.30
C GLN A 158 1.17 -4.53 -10.32
N ARG A 159 1.92 -4.02 -9.36
CA ARG A 159 3.36 -4.27 -9.22
C ARG A 159 3.65 -4.74 -7.81
N GLU A 160 4.55 -5.68 -7.70
CA GLU A 160 5.02 -6.18 -6.41
C GLU A 160 6.51 -6.47 -6.51
N TYR A 161 7.27 -5.95 -5.57
CA TYR A 161 8.70 -6.22 -5.40
C TYR A 161 8.94 -6.74 -3.99
N VAL A 162 9.69 -7.84 -3.89
CA VAL A 162 9.98 -8.53 -2.63
C VAL A 162 11.44 -8.95 -2.65
N THR A 163 12.20 -8.57 -1.63
CA THR A 163 13.56 -9.09 -1.45
C THR A 163 13.52 -10.54 -0.95
N PRO A 164 14.60 -11.33 -1.12
CA PRO A 164 14.66 -12.69 -0.58
C PRO A 164 14.34 -12.76 0.92
N GLN A 165 14.88 -11.85 1.73
CA GLN A 165 14.62 -11.80 3.17
C GLN A 165 13.15 -11.52 3.48
N ALA A 166 12.52 -10.60 2.74
CA ALA A 166 11.10 -10.32 2.89
C ALA A 166 10.23 -11.51 2.43
N GLN A 167 10.67 -12.25 1.41
CA GLN A 167 9.98 -13.45 0.93
C GLN A 167 9.95 -14.55 2.01
N GLU A 168 11.04 -14.77 2.72
CA GLU A 168 11.09 -15.71 3.85
C GLU A 168 10.04 -15.38 4.93
N VAL A 169 9.89 -14.08 5.26
CA VAL A 169 8.86 -13.62 6.20
C VAL A 169 7.46 -13.93 5.66
N ILE A 170 7.20 -13.61 4.40
CA ILE A 170 5.89 -13.89 3.76
C ILE A 170 5.56 -15.37 3.79
N ASP A 171 6.51 -16.23 3.46
CA ASP A 171 6.30 -17.68 3.39
C ASP A 171 6.04 -18.26 4.79
N ARG A 172 6.75 -17.79 5.82
CA ARG A 172 6.46 -18.12 7.21
C ARG A 172 5.04 -17.72 7.60
N LEU A 173 4.63 -16.48 7.32
CA LEU A 173 3.28 -15.98 7.64
C LEU A 173 2.18 -16.79 6.94
N LYS A 174 2.42 -17.23 5.69
CA LYS A 174 1.50 -18.11 4.96
C LYS A 174 1.39 -19.48 5.63
N ALA A 175 2.49 -20.06 6.07
CA ALA A 175 2.51 -21.33 6.77
C ALA A 175 1.74 -21.26 8.09
N GLU A 176 2.02 -20.27 8.93
CA GLU A 176 1.30 -20.00 10.18
C GLU A 176 -0.21 -19.82 9.96
N LYS A 177 -0.61 -19.05 8.93
CA LYS A 177 -2.02 -18.86 8.58
C LYS A 177 -2.69 -20.17 8.18
N LYS A 178 -1.99 -21.05 7.47
CA LYS A 178 -2.47 -22.39 7.08
C LYS A 178 -2.66 -23.28 8.30
N GLU A 179 -1.70 -23.31 9.20
CA GLU A 179 -1.77 -24.08 10.44
C GLU A 179 -2.92 -23.63 11.34
N ARG A 180 -3.06 -22.33 11.54
CA ARG A 180 -4.20 -21.75 12.31
C ARG A 180 -5.57 -22.14 11.73
N LYS A 181 -5.69 -22.13 10.39
CA LYS A 181 -6.93 -22.57 9.72
C LYS A 181 -7.20 -24.07 9.92
N LEU A 182 -6.19 -24.91 9.86
CA LEU A 182 -6.32 -26.34 10.11
C LEU A 182 -6.72 -26.63 11.56
N ALA A 183 -6.05 -25.99 12.51
CA ALA A 183 -6.37 -26.10 13.93
C ALA A 183 -7.81 -25.65 14.25
N ALA A 184 -8.25 -24.54 13.67
CA ALA A 184 -9.62 -24.04 13.82
C ALA A 184 -10.66 -25.03 13.26
N LYS A 185 -10.41 -25.60 12.08
CA LYS A 185 -11.28 -26.63 11.49
C LYS A 185 -11.32 -27.91 12.34
N ALA A 186 -10.21 -28.34 12.89
CA ALA A 186 -10.14 -29.52 13.77
C ALA A 186 -10.93 -29.27 15.08
N LYS A 187 -10.82 -28.08 15.66
CA LYS A 187 -11.57 -27.68 16.86
C LYS A 187 -13.08 -27.64 16.58
N ALA A 188 -13.49 -27.03 15.47
CA ALA A 188 -14.90 -27.00 15.08
C ALA A 188 -15.49 -28.40 14.87
N LYS A 189 -14.73 -29.32 14.24
CA LYS A 189 -15.17 -30.71 14.06
C LYS A 189 -15.31 -31.45 15.38
N LYS A 190 -14.43 -31.23 16.35
CA LYS A 190 -14.55 -31.84 17.70
C LYS A 190 -15.77 -31.32 18.45
N VAL A 191 -16.08 -30.03 18.35
CA VAL A 191 -17.28 -29.45 18.99
C VAL A 191 -18.55 -30.01 18.34
N ALA A 192 -18.62 -30.12 17.03
CA ALA A 192 -19.77 -30.66 16.33
C ALA A 192 -20.06 -32.15 16.70
N VAL A 193 -19.01 -32.94 16.92
CA VAL A 193 -19.13 -34.35 17.34
C VAL A 193 -19.55 -34.46 18.82
N ALA A 194 -19.24 -33.49 19.66
CA ALA A 194 -19.60 -33.49 21.09
C ALA A 194 -21.04 -33.00 21.35
N VAL A 195 -21.72 -32.41 20.39
CA VAL A 195 -23.10 -31.88 20.47
C VAL A 195 -24.11 -32.79 19.76
N ALA A 196 -23.64 -33.76 18.97
CA ALA A 196 -24.44 -34.79 18.32
C ALA A 196 -24.53 -36.04 19.18
#